data_3a46bcbdab23df86b4d998e5b1e4f7a9
#
_entry.id   3a46bcbdab23df86b4d998e5b1e4f7a9
#
_cell.length_a   1.000
_cell.length_b   1.000
_cell.length_c   1.000
_cell.angle_alpha   90.00
_cell.angle_beta   90.00
_cell.angle_gamma   90.00
#
_symmetry.space_group_name_H-M   'P 1'
#
loop_
_entity.id
_entity.type
_entity.pdbx_description
1 polymer ?
#
loop_
_entity_poly.entity_id
_entity_poly.type
_entity_poly.pdbx_seq_one_letter_code
_entity_poly.pdbx_strand_id
1 'polypeptide(L)'
;MQRRGFLKAGLFLGAAALHLRTPRLYAAPFEGYKGKLLVTLQCDGGWDVTSFCDPKTNQPGEKEITHWSKTKETQNIGNLIYAPYANNQSFFEKHYKDMLVINGVDMQTNSHTTGVLHNWSGRNSEGFPTLTAMFAANNAPEQPLSYINFGGFAQTANLIRFSRFQNVGDLTDLLEPEYQCCPNDNGEEQPPLKRSQEIERIRALRKQKTRRMLEQIDLLGRDKNNLQAFNDALTSKESLKEFKSYLPKSEELEGNISVSTDTMSNLRDQIKLTAAAFQSGLTSAADLYIGGFDTHSTHDSLHEPLLAFTTDAIQLFWQIAEEKGIADRITLVIGSDFGRTPHYNGTDGKDHWPIGSVVLMEKNAPWANKVIGNTDEGHNAQKINPNTLKIDEKNGTVIYPKHVHKAVRRYLGIENSSVEENLEFTNTEDFNFFV
;
A
#
# COMPACT_ATOMS: atom_id res chain seq x y z
N MET A 1 25.68 -47.30 -21.04
CA MET A 1 25.56 -46.33 -19.92
C MET A 1 24.28 -46.61 -19.15
N GLN A 2 24.41 -47.04 -17.90
CA GLN A 2 23.26 -47.53 -17.13
C GLN A 2 22.41 -46.38 -16.58
N ARG A 3 21.10 -46.45 -16.79
CA ARG A 3 20.07 -45.48 -16.33
C ARG A 3 20.14 -45.15 -14.82
N ARG A 4 20.76 -45.97 -14.01
CA ARG A 4 20.95 -45.76 -12.57
C ARG A 4 21.98 -44.67 -12.19
N GLY A 5 22.91 -44.33 -13.10
CA GLY A 5 23.91 -43.27 -12.86
C GLY A 5 23.33 -41.85 -13.03
N PHE A 6 22.36 -41.71 -13.94
CA PHE A 6 21.73 -40.40 -14.21
C PHE A 6 20.81 -39.94 -13.07
N LEU A 7 20.10 -40.88 -12.43
CA LEU A 7 19.25 -40.57 -11.27
C LEU A 7 20.03 -40.19 -10.02
N LYS A 8 21.26 -40.68 -9.84
CA LYS A 8 22.11 -40.30 -8.70
C LYS A 8 22.77 -38.93 -8.90
N ALA A 9 23.07 -38.51 -10.12
CA ALA A 9 23.61 -37.19 -10.42
C ALA A 9 22.51 -36.11 -10.32
N GLY A 10 21.27 -36.42 -10.70
CA GLY A 10 20.14 -35.50 -10.57
C GLY A 10 19.71 -35.23 -9.12
N LEU A 11 19.92 -36.18 -8.21
CA LEU A 11 19.61 -36.02 -6.78
C LEU A 11 20.63 -35.15 -6.03
N PHE A 12 21.89 -35.08 -6.52
CA PHE A 12 22.92 -34.22 -5.90
C PHE A 12 22.88 -32.76 -6.37
N LEU A 13 22.35 -32.47 -7.56
CA LEU A 13 22.20 -31.11 -8.06
C LEU A 13 20.91 -30.45 -7.59
N GLY A 14 19.89 -31.21 -7.19
CA GLY A 14 18.66 -30.69 -6.61
C GLY A 14 18.74 -30.33 -5.12
N ALA A 15 19.78 -30.82 -4.41
CA ALA A 15 19.92 -30.56 -2.96
C ALA A 15 20.72 -29.29 -2.63
N ALA A 16 21.37 -28.67 -3.62
CA ALA A 16 22.19 -27.46 -3.39
C ALA A 16 21.42 -26.12 -3.52
N ALA A 17 20.16 -26.15 -3.94
CA ALA A 17 19.35 -24.92 -4.15
C ALA A 17 18.28 -24.69 -3.08
N LEU A 18 18.15 -25.55 -2.08
CA LEU A 18 17.33 -25.29 -0.91
C LEU A 18 18.20 -24.65 0.18
N HIS A 19 18.50 -23.38 0.05
CA HIS A 19 18.84 -22.55 1.21
C HIS A 19 17.60 -22.47 2.09
N LEU A 20 17.41 -23.50 2.92
CA LEU A 20 16.51 -23.46 4.04
C LEU A 20 16.96 -22.30 4.91
N ARG A 21 16.23 -21.16 4.83
CA ARG A 21 16.34 -20.13 5.86
C ARG A 21 16.06 -20.85 7.17
N THR A 22 17.10 -21.07 7.96
CA THR A 22 16.94 -21.57 9.33
C THR A 22 16.10 -20.51 10.07
N PRO A 23 14.92 -20.88 10.60
CA PRO A 23 14.17 -19.96 11.42
C PRO A 23 15.04 -19.56 12.61
N ARG A 24 15.31 -18.26 12.76
CA ARG A 24 16.01 -17.76 13.94
C ARG A 24 15.16 -18.04 15.16
N LEU A 25 15.73 -18.68 16.16
CA LEU A 25 15.10 -18.92 17.46
C LEU A 25 14.94 -17.57 18.18
N TYR A 26 13.71 -17.11 18.32
CA TYR A 26 13.38 -15.93 19.12
C TYR A 26 13.47 -16.25 20.61
N ALA A 27 14.57 -15.81 21.22
CA ALA A 27 14.72 -15.69 22.66
C ALA A 27 15.24 -14.30 23.06
N ALA A 28 15.30 -13.35 22.12
CA ALA A 28 15.65 -11.96 22.40
C ALA A 28 14.39 -11.16 22.76
N PRO A 29 14.50 -10.13 23.62
CA PRO A 29 13.44 -9.15 23.81
C PRO A 29 13.00 -8.60 22.45
N PHE A 30 11.69 -8.35 22.29
CA PHE A 30 11.16 -7.75 21.07
C PHE A 30 11.81 -6.36 20.88
N GLU A 31 12.61 -6.23 19.83
CA GLU A 31 13.05 -4.94 19.36
C GLU A 31 12.12 -4.48 18.24
N GLY A 32 11.40 -3.39 18.49
CA GLY A 32 10.53 -2.80 17.48
C GLY A 32 11.31 -2.39 16.23
N TYR A 33 10.68 -2.52 15.06
CA TYR A 33 11.27 -2.13 13.79
C TYR A 33 11.52 -0.61 13.74
N LYS A 34 12.74 -0.22 13.39
CA LYS A 34 13.19 1.18 13.34
C LYS A 34 13.66 1.64 11.96
N GLY A 35 13.54 0.80 10.95
CA GLY A 35 13.91 1.11 9.56
C GLY A 35 12.89 2.01 8.85
N LYS A 36 13.03 2.16 7.53
CA LYS A 36 12.06 2.84 6.67
C LYS A 36 10.68 2.19 6.76
N LEU A 37 9.64 2.99 6.57
CA LEU A 37 8.24 2.59 6.61
C LEU A 37 7.61 2.85 5.23
N LEU A 38 6.82 1.91 4.74
CA LEU A 38 6.11 2.07 3.48
C LEU A 38 4.61 2.13 3.70
N VAL A 39 3.98 3.13 3.12
CA VAL A 39 2.51 3.23 3.04
C VAL A 39 2.10 3.34 1.58
N THR A 40 1.09 2.58 1.18
CA THR A 40 0.40 2.79 -0.09
C THR A 40 -1.02 3.28 0.19
N LEU A 41 -1.54 4.15 -0.67
CA LEU A 41 -2.94 4.59 -0.63
C LEU A 41 -3.58 4.33 -1.98
N GLN A 42 -4.54 3.41 -2.01
CA GLN A 42 -5.38 3.13 -3.17
C GLN A 42 -6.57 4.09 -3.17
N CYS A 43 -6.65 4.96 -4.18
CA CYS A 43 -7.81 5.75 -4.54
C CYS A 43 -8.66 4.95 -5.54
N ASP A 44 -9.53 4.08 -5.03
CA ASP A 44 -10.18 3.04 -5.81
C ASP A 44 -11.35 3.56 -6.64
N GLY A 45 -11.37 3.16 -7.91
CA GLY A 45 -12.39 3.53 -8.88
C GLY A 45 -11.89 4.44 -10.01
N GLY A 46 -10.60 4.72 -10.11
CA GLY A 46 -10.03 5.59 -11.15
C GLY A 46 -10.18 7.09 -10.82
N TRP A 47 -9.24 7.65 -10.07
CA TRP A 47 -9.25 9.07 -9.74
C TRP A 47 -9.00 9.97 -10.95
N ASP A 48 -9.61 11.16 -10.95
CA ASP A 48 -9.40 12.14 -12.02
C ASP A 48 -8.21 13.06 -11.75
N VAL A 49 -7.07 12.72 -12.33
CA VAL A 49 -5.85 13.51 -12.18
C VAL A 49 -5.90 14.84 -12.94
N THR A 50 -6.84 15.01 -13.90
CA THR A 50 -7.02 16.28 -14.62
C THR A 50 -7.61 17.38 -13.73
N SER A 51 -8.24 16.96 -12.64
CA SER A 51 -8.72 17.86 -11.57
C SER A 51 -7.80 17.84 -10.33
N PHE A 52 -6.60 17.26 -10.43
CA PHE A 52 -5.64 17.15 -9.33
C PHE A 52 -4.21 17.57 -9.74
N CYS A 53 -3.35 16.63 -10.13
CA CYS A 53 -1.91 16.80 -10.32
C CYS A 53 -1.43 16.76 -11.77
N ASP A 54 -2.32 16.55 -12.74
CA ASP A 54 -2.09 16.65 -14.17
C ASP A 54 -3.20 17.50 -14.82
N PRO A 55 -3.32 18.79 -14.43
CA PRO A 55 -4.47 19.61 -14.79
C PRO A 55 -4.60 19.80 -16.31
N LYS A 56 -5.82 19.63 -16.80
CA LYS A 56 -6.20 19.91 -18.20
C LYS A 56 -7.24 21.01 -18.25
N THR A 57 -7.10 21.90 -19.22
CA THR A 57 -8.02 23.03 -19.44
C THR A 57 -8.82 22.81 -20.72
N ASN A 58 -9.99 23.46 -20.78
CA ASN A 58 -10.86 23.39 -21.93
C ASN A 58 -10.22 24.11 -23.14
N GLN A 59 -10.31 23.51 -24.30
CA GLN A 59 -9.82 24.08 -25.57
C GLN A 59 -11.00 24.59 -26.40
N PRO A 60 -10.86 25.75 -27.08
CA PRO A 60 -11.92 26.29 -27.92
C PRO A 60 -12.32 25.32 -29.04
N GLY A 61 -13.61 25.00 -29.12
CA GLY A 61 -14.16 24.12 -30.17
C GLY A 61 -14.06 22.63 -29.87
N GLU A 62 -13.48 22.23 -28.75
CA GLU A 62 -13.41 20.84 -28.27
C GLU A 62 -14.43 20.53 -27.19
N LYS A 63 -14.60 19.26 -26.87
CA LYS A 63 -15.43 18.82 -25.75
C LYS A 63 -14.84 19.32 -24.45
N GLU A 64 -15.71 19.65 -23.52
CA GLU A 64 -15.32 20.11 -22.20
C GLU A 64 -14.57 19.02 -21.41
N ILE A 65 -13.42 19.40 -20.85
CA ILE A 65 -12.57 18.51 -20.05
C ILE A 65 -12.82 18.70 -18.55
N THR A 66 -12.87 19.96 -18.09
CA THR A 66 -13.06 20.28 -16.68
C THR A 66 -13.97 21.48 -16.51
N HIS A 67 -14.92 21.41 -15.56
CA HIS A 67 -15.78 22.55 -15.27
C HIS A 67 -15.02 23.69 -14.57
N TRP A 68 -14.03 23.37 -13.74
CA TRP A 68 -13.25 24.38 -13.03
C TRP A 68 -12.49 25.32 -13.99
N SER A 69 -12.03 24.84 -15.12
CA SER A 69 -11.26 25.65 -16.09
C SER A 69 -12.09 26.67 -16.87
N LYS A 70 -13.42 26.68 -16.68
CA LYS A 70 -14.28 27.77 -17.18
C LYS A 70 -14.01 29.12 -16.51
N THR A 71 -13.55 29.08 -15.28
CA THR A 71 -13.46 30.28 -14.42
C THR A 71 -12.12 30.43 -13.70
N LYS A 72 -11.26 29.40 -13.77
CA LYS A 72 -10.00 29.37 -13.06
C LYS A 72 -8.89 28.91 -13.99
N GLU A 73 -7.67 29.33 -13.70
CA GLU A 73 -6.43 28.92 -14.38
C GLU A 73 -5.69 27.88 -13.54
N THR A 74 -4.89 27.02 -14.19
CA THR A 74 -3.99 26.09 -13.51
C THR A 74 -3.06 26.83 -12.55
N GLN A 75 -2.72 26.20 -11.45
CA GLN A 75 -1.86 26.77 -10.42
C GLN A 75 -0.50 26.07 -10.40
N ASN A 76 0.53 26.80 -9.98
CA ASN A 76 1.90 26.28 -9.87
C ASN A 76 2.45 26.58 -8.48
N ILE A 77 3.18 25.62 -7.92
CA ILE A 77 3.98 25.82 -6.72
C ILE A 77 5.28 25.02 -6.80
N GLY A 78 6.42 25.70 -6.63
CA GLY A 78 7.70 25.08 -6.93
C GLY A 78 7.75 24.59 -8.38
N ASN A 79 8.04 23.30 -8.57
CA ASN A 79 8.03 22.64 -9.87
C ASN A 79 6.73 21.85 -10.14
N LEU A 80 5.75 21.96 -9.27
CA LEU A 80 4.48 21.24 -9.39
C LEU A 80 3.41 22.14 -10.03
N ILE A 81 2.54 21.52 -10.83
CA ILE A 81 1.33 22.11 -11.38
C ILE A 81 0.13 21.37 -10.84
N TYR A 82 -0.96 22.08 -10.53
CA TYR A 82 -2.18 21.48 -10.00
C TYR A 82 -3.44 22.21 -10.43
N ALA A 83 -4.57 21.52 -10.39
CA ALA A 83 -5.88 22.08 -10.66
C ALA A 83 -6.39 22.89 -9.44
N PRO A 84 -6.96 24.10 -9.62
CA PRO A 84 -7.59 24.87 -8.56
C PRO A 84 -8.98 24.31 -8.20
N TYR A 85 -9.01 23.06 -7.74
CA TYR A 85 -10.19 22.23 -7.51
C TYR A 85 -10.14 21.66 -6.11
N ALA A 86 -11.28 21.40 -5.49
CA ALA A 86 -11.36 20.93 -4.12
C ALA A 86 -10.47 21.80 -3.17
N ASN A 87 -9.68 21.18 -2.32
CA ASN A 87 -8.72 21.84 -1.44
C ASN A 87 -7.26 21.66 -1.91
N ASN A 88 -7.05 21.41 -3.21
CA ASN A 88 -5.73 21.17 -3.79
C ASN A 88 -4.72 22.28 -3.44
N GLN A 89 -5.15 23.56 -3.45
CA GLN A 89 -4.25 24.66 -3.12
C GLN A 89 -3.58 24.46 -1.77
N SER A 90 -4.35 24.22 -0.71
CA SER A 90 -3.80 24.05 0.64
C SER A 90 -2.92 22.81 0.74
N PHE A 91 -3.30 21.74 0.01
CA PHE A 91 -2.54 20.49 -0.02
C PHE A 91 -1.17 20.66 -0.71
N PHE A 92 -1.16 21.24 -1.91
CA PHE A 92 0.08 21.44 -2.66
C PHE A 92 0.99 22.48 -1.98
N GLU A 93 0.45 23.61 -1.49
CA GLU A 93 1.22 24.62 -0.74
C GLU A 93 1.94 24.01 0.46
N LYS A 94 1.32 23.08 1.16
CA LYS A 94 1.89 22.42 2.35
C LYS A 94 2.93 21.35 2.00
N HIS A 95 2.72 20.60 0.92
CA HIS A 95 3.44 19.36 0.68
C HIS A 95 4.35 19.34 -0.57
N TYR A 96 4.35 20.38 -1.41
CA TYR A 96 5.09 20.35 -2.68
C TYR A 96 6.59 20.01 -2.54
N LYS A 97 7.21 20.37 -1.42
CA LYS A 97 8.64 20.10 -1.14
C LYS A 97 8.92 18.63 -0.85
N ASP A 98 7.90 17.87 -0.52
CA ASP A 98 7.97 16.47 -0.13
C ASP A 98 7.35 15.53 -1.19
N MET A 99 7.01 16.06 -2.40
CA MET A 99 6.25 15.34 -3.42
C MET A 99 7.04 15.13 -4.71
N LEU A 100 6.89 13.93 -5.28
CA LEU A 100 7.17 13.60 -6.67
C LEU A 100 5.85 13.15 -7.32
N VAL A 101 5.48 13.78 -8.42
CA VAL A 101 4.34 13.40 -9.25
C VAL A 101 4.85 12.73 -10.52
N ILE A 102 4.34 11.54 -10.83
CA ILE A 102 4.62 10.81 -12.07
C ILE A 102 3.35 10.79 -12.90
N ASN A 103 3.28 11.64 -13.93
CA ASN A 103 2.14 11.76 -14.83
C ASN A 103 2.26 10.85 -16.05
N GLY A 104 1.16 10.58 -16.72
CA GLY A 104 1.16 9.79 -17.95
C GLY A 104 1.54 8.32 -17.73
N VAL A 105 1.18 7.75 -16.58
CA VAL A 105 1.34 6.32 -16.33
C VAL A 105 0.21 5.58 -17.01
N ASP A 106 0.54 4.81 -18.05
CA ASP A 106 -0.44 4.00 -18.78
C ASP A 106 -0.62 2.64 -18.08
N MET A 107 -1.78 2.47 -17.48
CA MET A 107 -2.18 1.25 -16.77
C MET A 107 -2.53 0.10 -17.73
N GLN A 108 -2.59 0.35 -19.04
CA GLN A 108 -2.89 -0.65 -20.08
C GLN A 108 -4.22 -1.40 -19.86
N THR A 109 -5.12 -0.86 -19.08
CA THR A 109 -6.40 -1.48 -18.76
C THR A 109 -7.43 -0.45 -18.36
N ASN A 110 -8.71 -0.79 -18.55
CA ASN A 110 -9.89 -0.10 -18.05
C ASN A 110 -10.72 -1.01 -17.13
N SER A 111 -10.11 -2.07 -16.60
CA SER A 111 -10.72 -2.98 -15.62
C SER A 111 -10.18 -2.69 -14.22
N HIS A 112 -11.06 -2.37 -13.28
CA HIS A 112 -10.69 -2.08 -11.89
C HIS A 112 -9.80 -3.17 -11.28
N THR A 113 -10.21 -4.42 -11.33
CA THR A 113 -9.44 -5.54 -10.75
C THR A 113 -8.04 -5.63 -11.33
N THR A 114 -7.90 -5.55 -12.66
CA THR A 114 -6.59 -5.59 -13.33
C THR A 114 -5.77 -4.34 -13.03
N GLY A 115 -6.41 -3.17 -13.03
CA GLY A 115 -5.76 -1.90 -12.73
C GLY A 115 -5.17 -1.83 -11.33
N VAL A 116 -5.93 -2.26 -10.32
CA VAL A 116 -5.44 -2.36 -8.94
C VAL A 116 -4.23 -3.28 -8.83
N LEU A 117 -4.30 -4.48 -9.43
CA LEU A 117 -3.17 -5.42 -9.45
C LEU A 117 -1.95 -4.81 -10.15
N HIS A 118 -2.15 -4.18 -11.30
CA HIS A 118 -1.08 -3.57 -12.08
C HIS A 118 -0.45 -2.39 -11.33
N ASN A 119 -1.28 -1.53 -10.72
CA ASN A 119 -0.78 -0.39 -9.94
C ASN A 119 0.10 -0.83 -8.77
N TRP A 120 -0.21 -1.94 -8.07
CA TRP A 120 0.50 -2.33 -6.84
C TRP A 120 1.49 -3.47 -6.98
N SER A 121 1.52 -4.18 -8.11
CA SER A 121 2.53 -5.20 -8.40
C SER A 121 3.49 -4.84 -9.53
N GLY A 122 3.12 -3.86 -10.38
CA GLY A 122 3.79 -3.56 -11.64
C GLY A 122 3.49 -4.59 -12.73
N ARG A 123 2.51 -5.48 -12.51
CA ARG A 123 2.13 -6.56 -13.46
C ARG A 123 0.62 -6.65 -13.57
N ASN A 124 0.13 -6.80 -14.79
CA ASN A 124 -1.31 -6.89 -15.10
C ASN A 124 -1.88 -8.32 -14.99
N SER A 125 -1.21 -9.19 -14.26
CA SER A 125 -1.63 -10.58 -14.02
C SER A 125 -1.54 -10.93 -12.53
N GLU A 126 -2.37 -11.87 -12.10
CA GLU A 126 -2.39 -12.38 -10.74
C GLU A 126 -1.12 -13.18 -10.39
N GLY A 127 -0.92 -13.42 -9.09
CA GLY A 127 0.17 -14.25 -8.58
C GLY A 127 1.47 -13.50 -8.25
N PHE A 128 1.53 -12.19 -8.53
CA PHE A 128 2.68 -11.37 -8.18
C PHE A 128 2.43 -10.58 -6.89
N PRO A 129 3.45 -10.43 -6.03
CA PRO A 129 3.31 -9.71 -4.78
C PRO A 129 3.19 -8.20 -5.02
N THR A 130 2.44 -7.54 -4.16
CA THR A 130 2.39 -6.07 -4.11
C THR A 130 3.72 -5.51 -3.61
N LEU A 131 3.99 -4.26 -3.95
CA LEU A 131 5.17 -3.52 -3.46
C LEU A 131 5.26 -3.57 -1.93
N THR A 132 4.13 -3.37 -1.25
CA THR A 132 4.01 -3.38 0.21
C THR A 132 4.38 -4.74 0.80
N ALA A 133 3.90 -5.83 0.18
CA ALA A 133 4.24 -7.20 0.59
C ALA A 133 5.74 -7.49 0.42
N MET A 134 6.34 -7.06 -0.70
CA MET A 134 7.78 -7.21 -0.95
C MET A 134 8.60 -6.40 0.06
N PHE A 135 8.20 -5.17 0.32
CA PHE A 135 8.88 -4.31 1.28
C PHE A 135 8.86 -4.91 2.70
N ALA A 136 7.70 -5.35 3.16
CA ALA A 136 7.55 -5.98 4.48
C ALA A 136 8.39 -7.26 4.59
N ALA A 137 8.38 -8.11 3.55
CA ALA A 137 9.16 -9.34 3.50
C ALA A 137 10.67 -9.09 3.49
N ASN A 138 11.12 -7.99 2.86
CA ASN A 138 12.54 -7.63 2.79
C ASN A 138 13.05 -7.01 4.08
N ASN A 139 12.27 -6.14 4.71
CA ASN A 139 12.75 -5.26 5.77
C ASN A 139 12.40 -5.73 7.18
N ALA A 140 11.26 -6.37 7.36
CA ALA A 140 10.77 -6.73 8.70
C ALA A 140 9.99 -8.06 8.73
N PRO A 141 10.50 -9.16 8.13
CA PRO A 141 9.75 -10.42 8.01
C PRO A 141 9.39 -11.05 9.36
N GLU A 142 10.14 -10.71 10.41
CA GLU A 142 9.94 -11.26 11.74
C GLU A 142 8.91 -10.51 12.58
N GLN A 143 8.49 -9.32 12.18
CA GLN A 143 7.54 -8.55 12.99
C GLN A 143 6.16 -9.22 13.03
N PRO A 144 5.47 -9.21 14.17
CA PRO A 144 4.16 -9.87 14.32
C PRO A 144 3.09 -9.35 13.36
N LEU A 145 3.11 -8.05 13.08
CA LEU A 145 2.20 -7.35 12.19
C LEU A 145 2.96 -6.67 11.04
N SER A 146 4.00 -7.31 10.51
CA SER A 146 4.92 -6.70 9.54
C SER A 146 4.21 -5.94 8.42
N TYR A 147 3.07 -6.47 7.94
CA TYR A 147 2.25 -5.90 6.89
C TYR A 147 0.79 -5.82 7.32
N ILE A 148 0.23 -4.60 7.34
CA ILE A 148 -1.18 -4.32 7.60
C ILE A 148 -1.87 -3.91 6.29
N ASN A 149 -3.06 -4.47 6.04
CA ASN A 149 -3.85 -4.14 4.86
C ASN A 149 -5.27 -3.73 5.25
N PHE A 150 -5.70 -2.54 4.85
CA PHE A 150 -7.07 -2.05 4.97
C PHE A 150 -7.83 -2.12 3.65
N GLY A 151 -7.13 -2.28 2.56
CA GLY A 151 -7.70 -2.33 1.22
C GLY A 151 -8.16 -3.72 0.78
N GLY A 152 -8.74 -3.79 -0.40
CA GLY A 152 -9.31 -5.00 -0.97
C GLY A 152 -8.30 -6.01 -1.52
N PHE A 153 -7.01 -5.67 -1.65
CA PHE A 153 -6.08 -6.49 -2.41
C PHE A 153 -4.71 -6.58 -1.72
N ALA A 154 -4.45 -7.61 -1.02
CA ALA A 154 -3.12 -7.97 -0.57
C ALA A 154 -2.68 -9.20 -1.37
N GLN A 155 -1.78 -9.01 -2.31
CA GLN A 155 -1.12 -10.10 -3.04
C GLN A 155 0.27 -10.28 -2.45
N THR A 156 0.49 -11.39 -1.75
CA THR A 156 1.77 -11.62 -1.07
C THR A 156 2.66 -12.63 -1.76
N ALA A 157 2.14 -13.41 -2.69
CA ALA A 157 2.84 -14.55 -3.33
C ALA A 157 3.58 -15.44 -2.29
N ASN A 158 3.02 -15.58 -1.11
CA ASN A 158 3.58 -16.30 0.04
C ASN A 158 4.91 -15.73 0.59
N LEU A 159 5.32 -14.53 0.24
CA LEU A 159 6.53 -13.89 0.76
C LEU A 159 6.40 -13.50 2.23
N ILE A 160 5.24 -13.00 2.62
CA ILE A 160 4.94 -12.49 3.96
C ILE A 160 3.48 -12.76 4.32
N ARG A 161 3.18 -12.82 5.61
CA ARG A 161 1.81 -12.77 6.11
C ARG A 161 1.37 -11.32 6.25
N PHE A 162 0.09 -11.06 6.05
CA PHE A 162 -0.51 -9.77 6.33
C PHE A 162 -1.67 -9.91 7.30
N SER A 163 -1.94 -8.84 8.03
CA SER A 163 -3.11 -8.71 8.87
C SER A 163 -4.08 -7.74 8.21
N ARG A 164 -5.32 -8.19 8.01
CA ARG A 164 -6.38 -7.37 7.43
C ARG A 164 -7.29 -6.86 8.54
N PHE A 165 -7.47 -5.56 8.57
CA PHE A 165 -8.39 -4.90 9.48
C PHE A 165 -9.42 -4.11 8.68
N GLN A 166 -10.69 -4.28 9.01
CA GLN A 166 -11.76 -3.46 8.47
C GLN A 166 -12.10 -2.29 9.40
N ASN A 167 -11.86 -2.50 10.68
CA ASN A 167 -12.09 -1.51 11.74
C ASN A 167 -11.17 -1.78 12.95
N VAL A 168 -11.22 -0.88 13.93
CA VAL A 168 -10.42 -0.99 15.17
C VAL A 168 -10.85 -2.17 16.03
N GLY A 169 -12.14 -2.55 16.00
CA GLY A 169 -12.65 -3.70 16.74
C GLY A 169 -11.92 -4.98 16.37
N ASP A 170 -11.67 -5.21 15.08
CA ASP A 170 -10.94 -6.40 14.58
C ASP A 170 -9.56 -6.51 15.24
N LEU A 171 -8.91 -5.38 15.47
CA LEU A 171 -7.60 -5.32 16.11
C LEU A 171 -7.71 -5.59 17.62
N THR A 172 -8.72 -5.04 18.27
CA THR A 172 -9.00 -5.31 19.70
C THR A 172 -9.26 -6.79 19.94
N ASP A 173 -10.07 -7.42 19.09
CA ASP A 173 -10.36 -8.85 19.15
C ASP A 173 -9.11 -9.71 18.93
N LEU A 174 -8.20 -9.27 18.08
CA LEU A 174 -6.90 -9.92 17.91
C LEU A 174 -6.03 -9.83 19.17
N LEU A 175 -6.04 -8.68 19.84
CA LEU A 175 -5.22 -8.43 21.03
C LEU A 175 -5.79 -9.09 22.28
N GLU A 176 -7.10 -9.17 22.39
CA GLU A 176 -7.83 -9.70 23.55
C GLU A 176 -8.84 -10.79 23.14
N PRO A 177 -8.38 -11.92 22.58
CA PRO A 177 -9.26 -12.97 22.05
C PRO A 177 -10.08 -13.69 23.15
N GLU A 178 -9.80 -13.42 24.41
CA GLU A 178 -10.60 -13.87 25.56
C GLU A 178 -11.78 -12.96 25.89
N TYR A 179 -11.84 -11.75 25.29
CA TYR A 179 -12.91 -10.80 25.50
C TYR A 179 -14.13 -11.19 24.65
N GLN A 180 -15.32 -11.12 25.22
CA GLN A 180 -16.54 -11.21 24.41
C GLN A 180 -16.89 -9.80 23.92
N CYS A 181 -17.00 -9.63 22.60
CA CYS A 181 -17.14 -8.31 21.97
C CYS A 181 -18.46 -7.59 22.28
N CYS A 182 -19.46 -8.28 22.85
CA CYS A 182 -20.79 -7.71 23.01
C CYS A 182 -21.29 -7.84 24.43
N PRO A 183 -21.87 -6.79 25.02
CA PRO A 183 -22.63 -6.88 26.24
C PRO A 183 -23.73 -7.94 26.11
N ASN A 184 -24.17 -8.53 27.23
CA ASN A 184 -25.33 -9.39 27.22
C ASN A 184 -26.61 -8.57 26.89
N ASP A 185 -27.75 -9.25 26.76
CA ASP A 185 -29.03 -8.61 26.44
C ASP A 185 -29.45 -7.52 27.45
N ASN A 186 -28.82 -7.49 28.65
CA ASN A 186 -29.03 -6.48 29.68
C ASN A 186 -28.03 -5.32 29.63
N GLY A 187 -27.11 -5.28 28.64
CA GLY A 187 -26.09 -4.25 28.53
C GLY A 187 -24.90 -4.41 29.48
N GLU A 188 -24.74 -5.56 30.14
CA GLU A 188 -23.64 -5.83 31.07
C GLU A 188 -22.46 -6.47 30.30
N GLU A 189 -21.22 -6.07 30.65
CA GLU A 189 -20.03 -6.74 30.16
C GLU A 189 -20.05 -8.23 30.51
N GLN A 190 -19.81 -9.06 29.49
CA GLN A 190 -19.75 -10.50 29.70
C GLN A 190 -18.40 -10.91 30.29
N PRO A 191 -18.36 -11.84 31.24
CA PRO A 191 -17.10 -12.38 31.74
C PRO A 191 -16.37 -13.13 30.60
N PRO A 192 -15.04 -13.16 30.60
CA PRO A 192 -14.29 -13.88 29.59
C PRO A 192 -14.72 -15.36 29.56
N LEU A 193 -14.82 -15.94 28.37
CA LEU A 193 -15.26 -17.31 28.10
C LEU A 193 -14.49 -18.36 28.91
N LYS A 194 -13.27 -18.04 29.33
CA LYS A 194 -12.42 -18.88 30.14
C LYS A 194 -11.61 -18.04 31.11
N ARG A 195 -11.32 -18.61 32.30
CA ARG A 195 -10.43 -17.95 33.27
C ARG A 195 -9.04 -17.78 32.68
N SER A 196 -8.40 -16.67 32.94
CA SER A 196 -7.05 -16.35 32.45
C SER A 196 -6.03 -17.48 32.72
N GLN A 197 -6.12 -18.14 33.88
CA GLN A 197 -5.25 -19.28 34.22
C GLN A 197 -5.48 -20.49 33.30
N GLU A 198 -6.70 -20.76 32.88
CA GLU A 198 -7.03 -21.87 31.99
C GLU A 198 -6.49 -21.57 30.57
N ILE A 199 -6.61 -20.34 30.15
CA ILE A 199 -6.07 -19.86 28.87
C ILE A 199 -4.54 -20.01 28.83
N GLU A 200 -3.84 -19.55 29.89
CA GLU A 200 -2.38 -19.70 29.97
C GLU A 200 -1.95 -21.17 29.98
N ARG A 201 -2.71 -22.03 30.68
CA ARG A 201 -2.44 -23.47 30.66
C ARG A 201 -2.63 -24.09 29.25
N ILE A 202 -3.70 -23.72 28.56
CA ILE A 202 -3.93 -24.16 27.18
C ILE A 202 -2.80 -23.69 26.27
N ARG A 203 -2.35 -22.45 26.40
CA ARG A 203 -1.23 -21.88 25.62
C ARG A 203 0.08 -22.61 25.88
N ALA A 204 0.40 -22.87 27.15
CA ALA A 204 1.59 -23.62 27.53
C ALA A 204 1.58 -25.03 26.93
N LEU A 205 0.46 -25.72 26.97
CA LEU A 205 0.29 -27.05 26.38
C LEU A 205 0.42 -27.01 24.85
N ARG A 206 -0.18 -26.00 24.18
CA ARG A 206 -0.05 -25.80 22.72
C ARG A 206 1.41 -25.53 22.32
N LYS A 207 2.10 -24.65 23.04
CA LYS A 207 3.52 -24.34 22.81
C LYS A 207 4.39 -25.59 22.96
N GLN A 208 4.16 -26.37 24.01
CA GLN A 208 4.89 -27.64 24.22
C GLN A 208 4.60 -28.64 23.11
N LYS A 209 3.32 -28.79 22.69
CA LYS A 209 2.94 -29.69 21.60
C LYS A 209 3.61 -29.27 20.29
N THR A 210 3.54 -27.97 19.93
CA THR A 210 4.14 -27.43 18.69
C THR A 210 5.65 -27.65 18.66
N ARG A 211 6.36 -27.43 19.79
CA ARG A 211 7.80 -27.71 19.90
C ARG A 211 8.11 -29.17 19.65
N ARG A 212 7.38 -30.09 20.26
CA ARG A 212 7.55 -31.54 20.02
C ARG A 212 7.30 -31.93 18.56
N MET A 213 6.33 -31.30 17.91
CA MET A 213 6.06 -31.55 16.47
C MET A 213 7.19 -31.03 15.60
N LEU A 214 7.77 -29.86 15.92
CA LEU A 214 8.93 -29.29 15.18
C LEU A 214 10.20 -30.14 15.31
N GLU A 215 10.33 -30.91 16.38
CA GLU A 215 11.47 -31.83 16.61
C GLU A 215 11.34 -33.14 15.82
N GLN A 216 10.21 -33.41 15.17
CA GLN A 216 10.01 -34.61 14.35
C GLN A 216 10.83 -34.53 13.05
N ILE A 217 11.56 -35.58 12.76
CA ILE A 217 12.53 -35.65 11.64
C ILE A 217 11.82 -35.72 10.29
N ASP A 218 10.58 -36.25 10.24
CA ASP A 218 9.88 -36.57 9.00
C ASP A 218 8.90 -35.45 8.52
N LEU A 219 8.97 -34.26 9.09
CA LEU A 219 8.13 -33.13 8.66
C LEU A 219 8.55 -32.62 7.27
N LEU A 220 7.57 -32.49 6.39
CA LEU A 220 7.74 -31.77 5.14
C LEU A 220 8.15 -30.32 5.42
N GLY A 221 8.99 -29.73 4.58
CA GLY A 221 9.45 -28.34 4.75
C GLY A 221 8.31 -27.35 4.93
N ARG A 222 7.21 -27.50 4.16
CA ARG A 222 6.00 -26.69 4.29
C ARG A 222 5.36 -26.82 5.68
N ASP A 223 5.23 -28.03 6.19
CA ASP A 223 4.57 -28.26 7.47
C ASP A 223 5.42 -27.74 8.64
N LYS A 224 6.74 -27.86 8.51
CA LYS A 224 7.70 -27.28 9.45
C LYS A 224 7.58 -25.75 9.47
N ASN A 225 7.52 -25.10 8.31
CA ASN A 225 7.33 -23.63 8.20
C ASN A 225 6.00 -23.19 8.81
N ASN A 226 4.90 -23.91 8.56
CA ASN A 226 3.59 -23.61 9.13
C ASN A 226 3.58 -23.76 10.65
N LEU A 227 4.20 -24.81 11.19
CA LEU A 227 4.32 -25.02 12.64
C LEU A 227 5.21 -23.96 13.30
N GLN A 228 6.30 -23.57 12.63
CA GLN A 228 7.15 -22.48 13.10
C GLN A 228 6.36 -21.17 13.14
N ALA A 229 5.66 -20.85 12.08
CA ALA A 229 4.81 -19.66 11.99
C ALA A 229 3.73 -19.64 13.09
N PHE A 230 3.15 -20.79 13.40
CA PHE A 230 2.20 -20.92 14.51
C PHE A 230 2.86 -20.72 15.89
N ASN A 231 4.05 -21.28 16.10
CA ASN A 231 4.82 -21.08 17.33
C ASN A 231 5.18 -19.60 17.53
N ASP A 232 5.62 -18.91 16.46
CA ASP A 232 5.97 -17.49 16.50
C ASP A 232 4.75 -16.62 16.83
N ALA A 233 3.59 -16.94 16.25
CA ALA A 233 2.32 -16.28 16.60
C ALA A 233 1.95 -16.46 18.08
N LEU A 234 2.17 -17.65 18.65
CA LEU A 234 1.93 -17.90 20.08
C LEU A 234 2.89 -17.12 20.99
N THR A 235 4.11 -16.83 20.52
CA THR A 235 5.13 -16.12 21.31
C THR A 235 5.04 -14.59 21.13
N SER A 236 4.42 -14.10 20.07
CA SER A 236 4.26 -12.67 19.80
C SER A 236 3.24 -11.94 20.70
N LYS A 237 2.54 -12.68 21.57
CA LYS A 237 1.46 -12.13 22.42
C LYS A 237 1.91 -10.95 23.28
N GLU A 238 3.09 -11.02 23.86
CA GLU A 238 3.57 -9.96 24.79
C GLU A 238 3.82 -8.66 24.01
N SER A 239 4.42 -8.75 22.82
CA SER A 239 4.60 -7.60 21.94
C SER A 239 3.27 -6.99 21.48
N LEU A 240 2.28 -7.86 21.19
CA LEU A 240 0.94 -7.41 20.81
C LEU A 240 0.20 -6.75 21.99
N LYS A 241 0.42 -7.18 23.24
CA LYS A 241 -0.16 -6.52 24.41
C LYS A 241 0.39 -5.11 24.61
N GLU A 242 1.71 -4.91 24.40
CA GLU A 242 2.30 -3.58 24.46
C GLU A 242 1.69 -2.65 23.41
N PHE A 243 1.35 -3.18 22.24
CA PHE A 243 0.70 -2.42 21.17
C PHE A 243 -0.59 -1.74 21.62
N LYS A 244 -1.34 -2.34 22.54
CA LYS A 244 -2.58 -1.74 23.08
C LYS A 244 -2.36 -0.31 23.62
N SER A 245 -1.19 -0.03 24.17
CA SER A 245 -0.86 1.31 24.69
C SER A 245 -0.65 2.37 23.60
N TYR A 246 -0.43 1.96 22.37
CA TYR A 246 -0.25 2.85 21.22
C TYR A 246 -1.56 3.09 20.45
N LEU A 247 -2.57 2.24 20.65
CA LEU A 247 -3.84 2.36 19.93
C LEU A 247 -4.57 3.65 20.25
N PRO A 248 -5.23 4.27 19.27
CA PRO A 248 -6.14 5.37 19.54
C PRO A 248 -7.28 4.89 20.44
N LYS A 249 -7.75 5.78 21.30
CA LYS A 249 -8.91 5.52 22.12
C LYS A 249 -10.18 5.51 21.27
N SER A 250 -11.23 4.85 21.77
CA SER A 250 -12.50 4.75 21.02
C SER A 250 -13.10 6.11 20.65
N GLU A 251 -12.96 7.11 21.54
CA GLU A 251 -13.42 8.47 21.31
C GLU A 251 -12.61 9.26 20.25
N GLU A 252 -11.42 8.78 19.92
CA GLU A 252 -10.57 9.38 18.87
C GLU A 252 -10.87 8.81 17.48
N LEU A 253 -11.75 7.82 17.40
CA LEU A 253 -12.13 7.14 16.16
C LEU A 253 -13.46 7.69 15.64
N GLU A 254 -13.52 7.86 14.32
CA GLU A 254 -14.67 8.46 13.65
C GLU A 254 -15.60 7.40 13.02
N GLY A 255 -15.07 6.18 12.82
CA GLY A 255 -15.78 5.13 12.10
C GLY A 255 -15.92 5.45 10.60
N ASN A 256 -16.95 4.87 10.01
CA ASN A 256 -17.32 5.21 8.62
C ASN A 256 -18.10 6.52 8.61
N ILE A 257 -17.55 7.55 7.99
CA ILE A 257 -18.19 8.86 7.80
C ILE A 257 -18.64 9.03 6.35
N SER A 258 -19.70 9.78 6.14
CA SER A 258 -20.17 10.16 4.80
C SER A 258 -19.24 11.20 4.21
N VAL A 259 -18.64 10.87 3.06
CA VAL A 259 -17.72 11.76 2.32
C VAL A 259 -18.46 12.43 1.15
N SER A 260 -19.30 11.67 0.48
CA SER A 260 -20.21 12.18 -0.56
C SER A 260 -21.58 11.52 -0.39
N THR A 261 -22.53 11.80 -1.28
CA THR A 261 -23.86 11.16 -1.26
C THR A 261 -23.77 9.63 -1.31
N ASP A 262 -22.78 9.10 -2.00
CA ASP A 262 -22.68 7.68 -2.33
C ASP A 262 -21.47 6.99 -1.67
N THR A 263 -20.63 7.74 -0.93
CA THR A 263 -19.38 7.21 -0.40
C THR A 263 -19.27 7.39 1.10
N MET A 264 -19.04 6.27 1.79
CA MET A 264 -18.63 6.21 3.19
C MET A 264 -17.15 5.82 3.28
N SER A 265 -16.39 6.41 4.18
CA SER A 265 -14.97 6.10 4.38
C SER A 265 -14.56 6.14 5.84
N ASN A 266 -13.64 5.25 6.22
CA ASN A 266 -12.94 5.24 7.50
C ASN A 266 -11.42 5.49 7.33
N LEU A 267 -11.01 6.15 6.24
CA LEU A 267 -9.59 6.39 5.93
C LEU A 267 -8.83 7.06 7.08
N ARG A 268 -9.46 7.98 7.82
CA ARG A 268 -8.83 8.64 8.97
C ARG A 268 -8.52 7.67 10.10
N ASP A 269 -9.36 6.68 10.33
CA ASP A 269 -9.11 5.64 11.33
C ASP A 269 -8.02 4.67 10.86
N GLN A 270 -8.01 4.29 9.58
CA GLN A 270 -6.90 3.51 9.00
C GLN A 270 -5.56 4.21 9.22
N ILE A 271 -5.50 5.53 9.04
CA ILE A 271 -4.32 6.38 9.26
C ILE A 271 -3.90 6.35 10.74
N LYS A 272 -4.82 6.57 11.67
CA LYS A 272 -4.55 6.55 13.11
C LYS A 272 -3.98 5.20 13.56
N LEU A 273 -4.56 4.11 13.08
CA LEU A 273 -4.11 2.74 13.35
C LEU A 273 -2.73 2.44 12.75
N THR A 274 -2.50 2.84 11.50
CA THR A 274 -1.22 2.67 10.83
C THR A 274 -0.11 3.40 11.58
N ALA A 275 -0.34 4.65 11.98
CA ALA A 275 0.62 5.44 12.73
C ALA A 275 0.91 4.84 14.11
N ALA A 276 -0.08 4.29 14.80
CA ALA A 276 0.10 3.58 16.06
C ALA A 276 0.94 2.30 15.88
N ALA A 277 0.67 1.53 14.84
CA ALA A 277 1.40 0.31 14.52
C ALA A 277 2.87 0.59 14.13
N PHE A 278 3.12 1.65 13.38
CA PHE A 278 4.47 2.09 13.04
C PHE A 278 5.25 2.58 14.27
N GLN A 279 4.60 3.38 15.13
CA GLN A 279 5.20 3.89 16.36
C GLN A 279 5.59 2.75 17.31
N SER A 280 4.78 1.70 17.40
CA SER A 280 5.07 0.51 18.23
C SER A 280 6.23 -0.33 17.69
N GLY A 281 6.60 -0.16 16.42
CA GLY A 281 7.61 -0.97 15.74
C GLY A 281 7.14 -2.37 15.35
N LEU A 282 5.85 -2.67 15.45
CA LEU A 282 5.30 -3.99 15.06
C LEU A 282 5.09 -4.12 13.55
N THR A 283 5.05 -3.00 12.83
CA THR A 283 4.67 -2.92 11.44
C THR A 283 5.72 -2.14 10.66
N SER A 284 6.05 -2.58 9.47
CA SER A 284 6.93 -1.88 8.54
C SER A 284 6.19 -1.33 7.33
N ALA A 285 5.01 -1.89 7.00
CA ALA A 285 4.29 -1.56 5.78
C ALA A 285 2.77 -1.63 5.97
N ALA A 286 2.05 -0.71 5.32
CA ALA A 286 0.59 -0.65 5.36
C ALA A 286 -0.02 -0.25 4.01
N ASP A 287 -1.15 -0.87 3.65
CA ASP A 287 -2.01 -0.42 2.56
C ASP A 287 -3.25 0.28 3.11
N LEU A 288 -3.41 1.53 2.74
CA LEU A 288 -4.62 2.33 2.99
C LEU A 288 -5.55 2.28 1.78
N TYR A 289 -6.82 2.50 2.01
CA TYR A 289 -7.85 2.39 0.97
C TYR A 289 -8.94 3.46 1.13
N ILE A 290 -9.31 4.04 0.00
CA ILE A 290 -10.53 4.84 -0.13
C ILE A 290 -11.18 4.53 -1.48
N GLY A 291 -12.47 4.16 -1.47
CA GLY A 291 -13.27 3.94 -2.67
C GLY A 291 -14.10 5.16 -3.05
N GLY A 292 -14.88 5.01 -4.13
CA GLY A 292 -15.86 6.01 -4.57
C GLY A 292 -15.42 6.86 -5.76
N PHE A 293 -14.23 6.65 -6.31
CA PHE A 293 -13.74 7.40 -7.46
C PHE A 293 -14.35 6.95 -8.81
N ASP A 294 -15.21 5.91 -8.81
CA ASP A 294 -15.88 5.41 -10.02
C ASP A 294 -17.11 6.27 -10.41
N THR A 295 -16.87 7.48 -10.84
CA THR A 295 -17.88 8.56 -11.00
C THR A 295 -18.38 8.68 -12.44
N HIS A 296 -19.16 7.70 -12.91
CA HIS A 296 -19.75 7.65 -14.26
C HIS A 296 -20.90 8.63 -14.50
N SER A 297 -21.39 9.30 -13.45
CA SER A 297 -22.42 10.34 -13.53
C SER A 297 -22.13 11.42 -12.50
N THR A 298 -22.57 12.66 -12.76
CA THR A 298 -22.45 13.78 -11.81
C THR A 298 -21.06 13.90 -11.18
N HIS A 299 -20.02 13.75 -12.00
CA HIS A 299 -18.63 13.56 -11.60
C HIS A 299 -18.18 14.55 -10.52
N ASP A 300 -18.30 15.85 -10.78
CA ASP A 300 -17.75 16.86 -9.87
C ASP A 300 -18.41 16.84 -8.49
N SER A 301 -19.73 16.61 -8.43
CA SER A 301 -20.44 16.56 -7.15
C SER A 301 -20.05 15.36 -6.26
N LEU A 302 -19.54 14.29 -6.86
CA LEU A 302 -19.04 13.11 -6.15
C LEU A 302 -17.54 13.18 -5.92
N HIS A 303 -16.78 13.56 -6.96
CA HIS A 303 -15.32 13.52 -6.96
C HIS A 303 -14.70 14.67 -6.13
N GLU A 304 -15.26 15.89 -6.18
CA GLU A 304 -14.70 17.05 -5.46
C GLU A 304 -14.65 16.83 -3.94
N PRO A 305 -15.75 16.46 -3.25
CA PRO A 305 -15.69 16.19 -1.81
C PRO A 305 -14.81 14.99 -1.47
N LEU A 306 -14.76 13.97 -2.33
CA LEU A 306 -13.92 12.80 -2.13
C LEU A 306 -12.42 13.11 -2.25
N LEU A 307 -12.04 13.93 -3.24
CA LEU A 307 -10.67 14.39 -3.39
C LEU A 307 -10.25 15.30 -2.22
N ALA A 308 -11.14 16.22 -1.80
CA ALA A 308 -10.92 17.08 -0.63
C ALA A 308 -10.68 16.24 0.64
N PHE A 309 -11.54 15.26 0.90
CA PHE A 309 -11.41 14.38 2.04
C PHE A 309 -10.10 13.57 2.00
N THR A 310 -9.72 13.05 0.82
CA THR A 310 -8.51 12.27 0.63
C THR A 310 -7.26 13.09 0.91
N THR A 311 -7.18 14.30 0.37
CA THR A 311 -6.02 15.19 0.58
C THR A 311 -5.95 15.68 2.03
N ASP A 312 -7.08 15.95 2.68
CA ASP A 312 -7.13 16.27 4.12
C ASP A 312 -6.69 15.08 4.99
N ALA A 313 -7.10 13.87 4.62
CA ALA A 313 -6.67 12.67 5.32
C ALA A 313 -5.14 12.44 5.18
N ILE A 314 -4.55 12.72 4.02
CA ILE A 314 -3.09 12.67 3.82
C ILE A 314 -2.40 13.74 4.68
N GLN A 315 -2.96 14.95 4.79
CA GLN A 315 -2.43 15.98 5.69
C GLN A 315 -2.47 15.54 7.15
N LEU A 316 -3.59 14.92 7.58
CA LEU A 316 -3.72 14.33 8.91
C LEU A 316 -2.68 13.23 9.15
N PHE A 317 -2.42 12.39 8.16
CA PHE A 317 -1.39 11.34 8.27
C PHE A 317 -0.01 11.91 8.58
N TRP A 318 0.41 12.93 7.84
CA TRP A 318 1.70 13.58 8.05
C TRP A 318 1.77 14.30 9.39
N GLN A 319 0.68 14.96 9.82
CA GLN A 319 0.61 15.58 11.14
C GLN A 319 0.79 14.53 12.26
N ILE A 320 0.05 13.43 12.21
CA ILE A 320 0.17 12.35 13.21
C ILE A 320 1.58 11.72 13.16
N ALA A 321 2.14 11.54 11.97
CA ALA A 321 3.49 10.98 11.81
C ALA A 321 4.57 11.90 12.42
N GLU A 322 4.45 13.21 12.28
CA GLU A 322 5.31 14.20 12.92
C GLU A 322 5.17 14.17 14.44
N GLU A 323 3.95 14.20 14.96
CA GLU A 323 3.64 14.11 16.39
C GLU A 323 4.22 12.84 17.05
N LYS A 324 4.19 11.72 16.29
CA LYS A 324 4.73 10.44 16.75
C LYS A 324 6.22 10.24 16.47
N GLY A 325 6.90 11.21 15.84
CA GLY A 325 8.33 11.15 15.55
C GLY A 325 8.73 10.07 14.56
N ILE A 326 7.86 9.75 13.59
CA ILE A 326 8.07 8.71 12.56
C ILE A 326 8.07 9.26 11.12
N ALA A 327 7.78 10.55 10.94
CA ALA A 327 7.56 11.16 9.63
C ALA A 327 8.76 11.03 8.67
N ASP A 328 9.97 11.16 9.17
CA ASP A 328 11.23 11.08 8.42
C ASP A 328 11.59 9.67 7.92
N ARG A 329 10.80 8.66 8.35
CA ARG A 329 10.99 7.26 7.99
C ARG A 329 10.00 6.78 6.94
N ILE A 330 8.96 7.56 6.64
CA ILE A 330 7.81 7.15 5.83
C ILE A 330 8.01 7.52 4.38
N THR A 331 7.86 6.52 3.50
CA THR A 331 7.59 6.71 2.08
C THR A 331 6.12 6.38 1.83
N LEU A 332 5.33 7.36 1.35
CA LEU A 332 3.93 7.19 0.97
C LEU A 332 3.81 7.16 -0.56
N VAL A 333 3.16 6.15 -1.10
CA VAL A 333 2.84 6.02 -2.52
C VAL A 333 1.33 6.06 -2.70
N ILE A 334 0.84 6.97 -3.53
CA ILE A 334 -0.58 7.18 -3.79
C ILE A 334 -0.84 6.87 -5.26
N GLY A 335 -1.85 6.08 -5.54
CA GLY A 335 -2.24 5.74 -6.89
C GLY A 335 -3.68 5.24 -6.97
N SER A 336 -4.11 4.96 -8.18
CA SER A 336 -5.42 4.44 -8.49
C SER A 336 -5.28 3.29 -9.49
N ASP A 337 -6.34 2.56 -9.70
CA ASP A 337 -6.44 1.48 -10.68
C ASP A 337 -6.23 1.97 -12.12
N PHE A 338 -6.67 3.20 -12.43
CA PHE A 338 -6.43 3.95 -13.68
C PHE A 338 -6.92 5.39 -13.49
N GLY A 339 -7.07 6.16 -14.56
CA GLY A 339 -7.61 7.52 -14.56
C GLY A 339 -9.04 7.59 -15.05
N ARG A 340 -9.51 8.83 -15.33
CA ARG A 340 -10.81 9.12 -15.92
C ARG A 340 -10.65 9.74 -17.30
N THR A 341 -11.64 9.52 -18.18
CA THR A 341 -11.68 10.18 -19.49
C THR A 341 -11.51 11.68 -19.34
N PRO A 342 -10.77 12.34 -20.23
CA PRO A 342 -10.62 13.79 -20.16
C PRO A 342 -11.96 14.52 -20.30
N HIS A 343 -12.90 13.98 -21.06
CA HIS A 343 -14.19 14.62 -21.35
C HIS A 343 -15.32 14.05 -20.50
N TYR A 344 -16.28 14.89 -20.18
CA TYR A 344 -17.54 14.44 -19.58
C TYR A 344 -18.38 13.62 -20.58
N ASN A 345 -19.06 12.61 -20.06
CA ASN A 345 -20.02 11.80 -20.80
C ASN A 345 -21.43 12.45 -20.78
N GLY A 346 -22.43 11.76 -21.33
CA GLY A 346 -23.80 12.29 -21.44
C GLY A 346 -24.55 12.44 -20.12
N THR A 347 -24.03 11.97 -19.00
CA THR A 347 -24.58 12.07 -17.65
C THR A 347 -23.75 12.97 -16.73
N ASP A 348 -22.91 13.83 -17.32
CA ASP A 348 -21.96 14.68 -16.59
C ASP A 348 -21.00 13.89 -15.70
N GLY A 349 -20.71 12.65 -16.10
CA GLY A 349 -19.73 11.76 -15.51
C GLY A 349 -18.46 11.67 -16.34
N LYS A 350 -17.47 10.93 -15.85
CA LYS A 350 -16.27 10.57 -16.60
C LYS A 350 -16.09 9.04 -16.60
N ASP A 351 -15.78 8.49 -17.76
CA ASP A 351 -15.60 7.05 -17.93
C ASP A 351 -14.16 6.61 -17.66
N HIS A 352 -13.88 5.32 -17.75
CA HIS A 352 -12.55 4.76 -17.51
C HIS A 352 -11.54 5.24 -18.56
N TRP A 353 -10.35 5.60 -18.11
CA TRP A 353 -9.22 6.00 -18.96
C TRP A 353 -7.93 5.34 -18.46
N PRO A 354 -7.14 4.70 -19.33
CA PRO A 354 -5.98 3.93 -18.88
C PRO A 354 -4.84 4.80 -18.34
N ILE A 355 -4.84 6.10 -18.63
CA ILE A 355 -3.76 7.01 -18.23
C ILE A 355 -4.08 7.63 -16.89
N GLY A 356 -3.14 7.50 -15.96
CA GLY A 356 -3.24 8.05 -14.61
C GLY A 356 -1.93 8.67 -14.14
N SER A 357 -1.86 8.94 -12.85
CA SER A 357 -0.67 9.46 -12.18
C SER A 357 -0.39 8.69 -10.90
N VAL A 358 0.88 8.64 -10.51
CA VAL A 358 1.34 8.11 -9.22
C VAL A 358 2.02 9.26 -8.47
N VAL A 359 1.68 9.43 -7.20
CA VAL A 359 2.30 10.44 -6.32
C VAL A 359 3.10 9.74 -5.24
N LEU A 360 4.36 10.15 -5.08
CA LEU A 360 5.21 9.71 -3.98
C LEU A 360 5.48 10.88 -3.05
N MET A 361 5.45 10.62 -1.75
CA MET A 361 5.73 11.63 -0.72
C MET A 361 6.69 11.06 0.32
N GLU A 362 7.72 11.85 0.64
CA GLU A 362 8.67 11.55 1.72
C GLU A 362 9.23 12.87 2.25
N LYS A 363 9.29 13.04 3.56
CA LYS A 363 9.78 14.26 4.20
C LYS A 363 11.22 14.54 3.85
N ASN A 364 11.49 15.78 3.41
CA ASN A 364 12.84 16.26 3.06
C ASN A 364 13.57 15.42 2.00
N ALA A 365 12.84 14.69 1.16
CA ALA A 365 13.44 13.87 0.12
C ALA A 365 14.16 14.74 -0.93
N PRO A 366 15.42 14.45 -1.28
CA PRO A 366 16.16 15.25 -2.26
C PRO A 366 15.58 15.17 -3.67
N TRP A 367 14.80 14.14 -3.96
CA TRP A 367 14.12 13.90 -5.24
C TRP A 367 12.75 14.56 -5.35
N ALA A 368 12.25 15.19 -4.28
CA ALA A 368 10.94 15.82 -4.24
C ALA A 368 10.88 17.18 -4.97
N ASN A 369 9.70 17.85 -4.93
CA ASN A 369 9.40 19.05 -5.70
C ASN A 369 9.63 18.83 -7.21
N LYS A 370 9.12 17.73 -7.74
CA LYS A 370 9.37 17.29 -9.11
C LYS A 370 8.11 16.69 -9.76
N VAL A 371 7.94 16.97 -11.05
CA VAL A 371 7.02 16.27 -11.94
C VAL A 371 7.83 15.50 -12.98
N ILE A 372 7.49 14.26 -13.21
CA ILE A 372 8.06 13.40 -14.24
C ILE A 372 6.92 12.82 -15.07
N GLY A 373 7.19 12.57 -16.35
CA GLY A 373 6.12 12.15 -17.25
C GLY A 373 5.28 13.34 -17.70
N ASN A 374 4.52 13.14 -18.73
CA ASN A 374 3.68 14.17 -19.32
C ASN A 374 2.54 13.54 -20.11
N THR A 375 1.43 14.26 -20.19
CA THR A 375 0.31 13.94 -21.08
C THR A 375 0.05 15.11 -22.03
N ASP A 376 -0.50 14.83 -23.19
CA ASP A 376 -0.98 15.87 -24.10
C ASP A 376 -2.30 16.49 -23.59
N GLU A 377 -2.85 17.46 -24.33
CA GLU A 377 -4.11 18.12 -23.99
C GLU A 377 -5.32 17.15 -23.95
N GLY A 378 -5.24 16.05 -24.68
CA GLY A 378 -6.24 14.98 -24.68
C GLY A 378 -6.02 13.94 -23.57
N HIS A 379 -5.09 14.20 -22.63
CA HIS A 379 -4.70 13.29 -21.56
C HIS A 379 -4.19 11.93 -22.07
N ASN A 380 -3.44 11.93 -23.20
CA ASN A 380 -2.71 10.76 -23.66
C ASN A 380 -1.26 10.82 -23.19
N ALA A 381 -0.73 9.67 -22.76
CA ALA A 381 0.65 9.58 -22.28
C ALA A 381 1.67 9.89 -23.37
N GLN A 382 2.62 10.75 -23.09
CA GLN A 382 3.74 11.05 -23.97
C GLN A 382 4.95 10.17 -23.66
N LYS A 383 5.82 9.96 -24.66
CA LYS A 383 7.05 9.18 -24.48
C LYS A 383 8.10 9.98 -23.74
N ILE A 384 8.67 9.39 -22.73
CA ILE A 384 9.68 10.01 -21.84
C ILE A 384 11.00 9.26 -22.01
N ASN A 385 12.07 10.02 -22.20
CA ASN A 385 13.42 9.46 -22.21
C ASN A 385 13.82 9.02 -20.80
N PRO A 386 14.15 7.73 -20.55
CA PRO A 386 14.43 7.22 -19.22
C PRO A 386 15.60 7.91 -18.49
N ASN A 387 16.60 8.38 -19.27
CA ASN A 387 17.80 8.99 -18.69
C ASN A 387 17.63 10.47 -18.37
N THR A 388 16.96 11.22 -19.26
CA THR A 388 16.79 12.68 -19.12
C THR A 388 15.50 13.08 -18.44
N LEU A 389 14.53 12.16 -18.35
CA LEU A 389 13.17 12.34 -17.81
C LEU A 389 12.35 13.42 -18.55
N LYS A 390 12.74 13.73 -19.79
CA LYS A 390 12.08 14.71 -20.66
C LYS A 390 11.32 13.99 -21.78
N ILE A 391 10.35 14.68 -22.36
CA ILE A 391 9.61 14.22 -23.55
C ILE A 391 10.61 13.92 -24.68
N ASP A 392 10.51 12.73 -25.25
CA ASP A 392 11.33 12.28 -26.40
C ASP A 392 10.50 11.29 -27.21
N GLU A 393 9.74 11.80 -28.16
CA GLU A 393 8.85 10.99 -29.00
C GLU A 393 9.61 9.98 -29.89
N LYS A 394 10.89 10.20 -30.13
CA LYS A 394 11.70 9.35 -30.98
C LYS A 394 12.39 8.21 -30.23
N ASN A 395 12.97 8.48 -29.04
CA ASN A 395 13.80 7.53 -28.30
C ASN A 395 13.25 7.25 -26.89
N GLY A 396 12.14 7.89 -26.53
CA GLY A 396 11.48 7.68 -25.24
C GLY A 396 10.52 6.50 -25.28
N THR A 397 10.02 6.14 -24.10
CA THR A 397 8.96 5.15 -23.91
C THR A 397 7.87 5.71 -23.03
N VAL A 398 6.64 5.22 -23.17
CA VAL A 398 5.54 5.53 -22.25
C VAL A 398 5.85 4.92 -20.89
N ILE A 399 5.54 5.64 -19.83
CA ILE A 399 5.70 5.14 -18.47
C ILE A 399 4.57 4.15 -18.18
N TYR A 400 4.91 2.94 -17.75
CA TYR A 400 3.99 1.91 -17.30
C TYR A 400 4.23 1.61 -15.82
N PRO A 401 3.29 0.97 -15.10
CA PRO A 401 3.49 0.58 -13.69
C PRO A 401 4.78 -0.19 -13.44
N LYS A 402 5.22 -1.05 -14.36
CA LYS A 402 6.50 -1.78 -14.27
C LYS A 402 7.71 -0.85 -14.11
N HIS A 403 7.73 0.32 -14.76
CA HIS A 403 8.82 1.29 -14.67
C HIS A 403 8.80 1.98 -13.29
N VAL A 404 7.60 2.36 -12.82
CA VAL A 404 7.42 2.93 -11.47
C VAL A 404 7.90 1.93 -10.42
N HIS A 405 7.45 0.67 -10.52
CA HIS A 405 7.84 -0.38 -9.58
C HIS A 405 9.34 -0.67 -9.60
N LYS A 406 9.97 -0.75 -10.78
CA LYS A 406 11.41 -0.99 -10.89
C LYS A 406 12.19 0.10 -10.16
N ALA A 407 11.86 1.36 -10.40
CA ALA A 407 12.52 2.50 -9.76
C ALA A 407 12.25 2.56 -8.24
N VAL A 408 10.99 2.33 -7.81
CA VAL A 408 10.62 2.34 -6.39
C VAL A 408 11.25 1.17 -5.63
N ARG A 409 11.30 -0.04 -6.22
CA ARG A 409 11.98 -1.19 -5.61
C ARG A 409 13.46 -0.91 -5.39
N ARG A 410 14.14 -0.28 -6.35
CA ARG A 410 15.53 0.18 -6.22
C ARG A 410 15.68 1.18 -5.08
N TYR A 411 14.83 2.20 -5.05
CA TYR A 411 14.84 3.23 -4.00
C TYR A 411 14.63 2.65 -2.60
N LEU A 412 13.73 1.68 -2.47
CA LEU A 412 13.41 1.02 -1.20
C LEU A 412 14.38 -0.12 -0.82
N GLY A 413 15.42 -0.38 -1.61
CA GLY A 413 16.39 -1.43 -1.35
C GLY A 413 15.85 -2.85 -1.51
N ILE A 414 14.81 -3.04 -2.34
CA ILE A 414 14.23 -4.33 -2.65
C ILE A 414 14.95 -4.95 -3.86
N GLU A 415 15.38 -4.12 -4.82
CA GLU A 415 16.10 -4.56 -6.02
C GLU A 415 17.35 -5.37 -5.64
N ASN A 416 17.55 -6.50 -6.31
CA ASN A 416 18.62 -7.47 -6.04
C ASN A 416 18.56 -8.15 -4.65
N SER A 417 17.47 -8.02 -3.91
CA SER A 417 17.28 -8.77 -2.66
C SER A 417 16.78 -10.19 -2.94
N SER A 418 16.90 -11.06 -1.94
CA SER A 418 16.33 -12.41 -2.02
C SER A 418 14.80 -12.46 -2.12
N VAL A 419 14.12 -11.36 -1.83
CA VAL A 419 12.67 -11.23 -1.99
C VAL A 419 12.30 -10.97 -3.45
N GLU A 420 13.18 -10.32 -4.21
CA GLU A 420 12.95 -10.05 -5.63
C GLU A 420 13.33 -11.21 -6.56
N GLU A 421 14.05 -12.22 -6.05
CA GLU A 421 14.47 -13.38 -6.85
C GLU A 421 13.28 -14.02 -7.61
N ASN A 422 13.38 -14.09 -8.92
CA ASN A 422 12.34 -14.50 -9.89
C ASN A 422 11.15 -13.52 -10.02
N LEU A 423 11.26 -12.31 -9.51
CA LEU A 423 10.22 -11.27 -9.60
C LEU A 423 10.73 -9.99 -10.29
N GLU A 424 11.95 -10.03 -10.84
CA GLU A 424 12.63 -8.91 -11.49
C GLU A 424 11.86 -8.44 -12.72
N PHE A 425 11.95 -7.16 -13.01
CA PHE A 425 11.47 -6.58 -14.27
C PHE A 425 12.55 -6.66 -15.34
N THR A 426 12.71 -7.85 -15.94
CA THR A 426 13.63 -8.04 -17.07
C THR A 426 13.16 -7.27 -18.30
N ASN A 427 14.11 -6.77 -19.11
CA ASN A 427 13.82 -6.00 -20.34
C ASN A 427 12.88 -4.81 -20.10
N THR A 428 13.06 -4.12 -18.97
CA THR A 428 12.31 -2.92 -18.61
C THR A 428 13.29 -1.77 -18.46
N GLU A 429 12.98 -0.64 -19.07
CA GLU A 429 13.78 0.58 -19.05
C GLU A 429 13.97 1.07 -17.61
N ASP A 430 15.12 1.66 -17.35
CA ASP A 430 15.49 2.21 -16.04
C ASP A 430 15.22 3.72 -16.00
N PHE A 431 14.17 4.11 -15.32
CA PHE A 431 13.88 5.51 -15.05
C PHE A 431 14.53 5.96 -13.73
N ASN A 432 15.29 7.04 -13.80
CA ASN A 432 15.96 7.62 -12.62
C ASN A 432 15.04 8.61 -11.88
N PHE A 433 13.90 8.15 -11.35
CA PHE A 433 12.93 9.04 -10.71
C PHE A 433 13.48 9.74 -9.45
N PHE A 434 14.42 9.12 -8.76
CA PHE A 434 14.93 9.52 -7.44
C PHE A 434 16.32 10.21 -7.48
N VAL A 435 16.64 10.89 -8.57
CA VAL A 435 17.87 11.69 -8.71
C VAL A 435 17.58 13.17 -8.68
#